data_bcca15369b20bb6e82697f9653ac6559
#
_entry.id   bcca15369b20bb6e82697f9653ac6559
#
_cell.length_a   1.000
_cell.length_b   1.000
_cell.length_c   1.000
_cell.angle_alpha   90.00
_cell.angle_beta   90.00
_cell.angle_gamma   90.00
#
_symmetry.space_group_name_H-M   'P 1'
#
loop_
_entity.id
_entity.type
_entity.pdbx_description
1 polymer ?
#
loop_
_entity_poly.entity_id
_entity_poly.type
_entity_poly.pdbx_seq_one_letter_code
_entity_poly.pdbx_strand_id
1 'polypeptide(L)'
;QAPVYKALGPDEPENEQHRLDCADAVRRGLCVHNADGSPYTIPEGHWFPGSMIPDFTNPETRRVWLGKRRYLLEMGIDGFKTDGGEFIYSDDVRFFDGSTGREGKNRYARDYAEAYASVLGPEQALFSRAGFAGQHRTPLLWAGDQQSVNSEFRSALTAGLSAACSGIAFWGFDIAGFAGPLPTPDLYRRATQLACFCPVMQWHSEPDGGQFRELMPGAEGNNERSPWNMERAY
;
A
#
# COMPACT_ATOMS: atom_id res chain seq x y z
N GLN A 1 3.86 -5.38 -1.01
CA GLN A 1 5.11 -4.65 -0.80
C GLN A 1 4.80 -3.26 -0.23
N ALA A 2 5.36 -2.89 0.91
CA ALA A 2 5.38 -1.51 1.40
C ALA A 2 6.79 -0.91 1.17
N PRO A 3 6.91 0.38 0.81
CA PRO A 3 8.19 0.97 0.47
C PRO A 3 8.91 1.49 1.74
N VAL A 4 9.34 0.58 2.60
CA VAL A 4 10.01 0.91 3.85
C VAL A 4 11.29 0.10 4.08
N TYR A 5 12.30 0.72 4.65
CA TYR A 5 13.38 0.08 5.39
C TYR A 5 12.91 0.00 6.85
N LYS A 6 12.28 -1.12 7.20
CA LYS A 6 11.50 -1.27 8.43
C LYS A 6 12.37 -1.08 9.68
N ALA A 7 11.93 -0.25 10.62
CA ALA A 7 12.45 -0.30 11.98
C ALA A 7 11.92 -1.56 12.67
N LEU A 8 12.82 -2.39 13.17
CA LEU A 8 12.42 -3.61 13.87
C LEU A 8 12.02 -3.29 15.31
N GLY A 9 10.89 -3.85 15.74
CA GLY A 9 10.46 -3.78 17.13
C GLY A 9 11.33 -4.66 18.05
N PRO A 10 11.23 -4.47 19.38
CA PRO A 10 12.04 -5.19 20.33
C PRO A 10 11.87 -6.72 20.31
N ASP A 11 10.71 -7.18 19.88
CA ASP A 11 10.36 -8.60 19.79
C ASP A 11 10.54 -9.21 18.38
N GLU A 12 11.00 -8.40 17.42
CA GLU A 12 11.23 -8.87 16.05
C GLU A 12 12.65 -9.43 15.91
N PRO A 13 12.81 -10.59 15.27
CA PRO A 13 14.12 -11.19 15.11
C PRO A 13 15.04 -10.31 14.24
N GLU A 14 16.27 -10.10 14.70
CA GLU A 14 17.29 -9.47 13.88
C GLU A 14 17.55 -10.27 12.60
N ASN A 15 17.65 -9.55 11.49
CA ASN A 15 18.02 -10.11 10.20
C ASN A 15 19.25 -9.35 9.68
N GLU A 16 20.38 -10.05 9.55
CA GLU A 16 21.65 -9.45 9.12
C GLU A 16 21.54 -8.78 7.75
N GLN A 17 20.85 -9.42 6.81
CA GLN A 17 20.65 -8.81 5.48
C GLN A 17 19.86 -7.51 5.58
N HIS A 18 18.82 -7.48 6.41
CA HIS A 18 18.02 -6.26 6.63
C HIS A 18 18.87 -5.14 7.24
N ARG A 19 19.70 -5.45 8.25
CA ARG A 19 20.62 -4.51 8.87
C ARG A 19 21.61 -3.92 7.85
N LEU A 20 22.19 -4.77 7.01
CA LEU A 20 23.09 -4.35 5.93
C LEU A 20 22.37 -3.47 4.90
N ASP A 21 21.14 -3.81 4.55
CA ASP A 21 20.33 -3.05 3.60
C ASP A 21 19.99 -1.65 4.12
N CYS A 22 19.63 -1.54 5.39
CA CYS A 22 19.39 -0.24 6.04
C CYS A 22 20.66 0.61 6.09
N ALA A 23 21.79 0.02 6.50
CA ALA A 23 23.09 0.71 6.55
C ALA A 23 23.55 1.17 5.14
N ASP A 24 23.36 0.34 4.12
CA ASP A 24 23.69 0.69 2.74
C ASP A 24 22.80 1.84 2.22
N ALA A 25 21.52 1.81 2.55
CA ALA A 25 20.58 2.85 2.17
C ALA A 25 20.97 4.22 2.76
N VAL A 26 21.35 4.25 4.05
CA VAL A 26 21.83 5.48 4.71
C VAL A 26 23.14 5.95 4.09
N ARG A 27 24.13 5.07 3.99
CA ARG A 27 25.46 5.40 3.46
C ARG A 27 25.41 5.98 2.04
N ARG A 28 24.47 5.52 1.21
CA ARG A 28 24.33 5.91 -0.21
C ARG A 28 23.31 7.00 -0.43
N GLY A 29 22.63 7.49 0.61
CA GLY A 29 21.59 8.50 0.47
C GLY A 29 20.39 8.04 -0.36
N LEU A 30 19.93 6.81 -0.16
CA LEU A 30 18.83 6.22 -0.93
C LEU A 30 17.44 6.53 -0.37
N CYS A 31 17.38 7.15 0.80
CA CYS A 31 16.15 7.48 1.50
C CYS A 31 15.79 8.96 1.34
N VAL A 32 14.54 9.30 1.60
CA VAL A 32 14.11 10.67 1.80
C VAL A 32 14.81 11.22 3.05
N HIS A 33 15.16 12.50 3.07
CA HIS A 33 15.92 13.14 4.14
C HIS A 33 15.12 14.25 4.84
N ASN A 34 15.44 14.49 6.09
CA ASN A 34 15.06 15.70 6.79
C ASN A 34 15.84 16.91 6.27
N ALA A 35 15.42 18.13 6.64
CA ALA A 35 16.10 19.37 6.23
C ALA A 35 17.55 19.46 6.71
N ASP A 36 17.90 18.76 7.79
CA ASP A 36 19.26 18.69 8.34
C ASP A 36 20.15 17.63 7.65
N GLY A 37 19.62 16.91 6.67
CA GLY A 37 20.33 15.86 5.94
C GLY A 37 20.28 14.48 6.61
N SER A 38 19.69 14.33 7.78
CA SER A 38 19.46 13.01 8.38
C SER A 38 18.37 12.25 7.61
N PRO A 39 18.38 10.91 7.61
CA PRO A 39 17.30 10.13 7.02
C PRO A 39 15.94 10.47 7.66
N TYR A 40 14.94 10.71 6.84
CA TYR A 40 13.57 10.85 7.32
C TYR A 40 13.06 9.50 7.81
N THR A 41 12.36 9.51 8.94
CA THR A 41 11.67 8.33 9.48
C THR A 41 10.18 8.62 9.67
N ILE A 42 9.37 7.59 9.49
CA ILE A 42 7.92 7.67 9.70
C ILE A 42 7.67 7.99 11.19
N PRO A 43 6.84 9.01 11.50
CA PRO A 43 6.55 9.39 12.87
C PRO A 43 5.80 8.30 13.66
N GLU A 44 5.88 8.38 14.98
CA GLU A 44 5.07 7.55 15.88
C GLU A 44 3.57 7.77 15.63
N GLY A 45 2.77 6.72 15.88
CA GLY A 45 1.33 6.73 15.63
C GLY A 45 0.91 6.49 14.18
N HIS A 46 1.86 6.25 13.28
CA HIS A 46 1.61 5.87 11.89
C HIS A 46 2.09 4.44 11.62
N TRP A 47 1.68 3.89 10.48
CA TRP A 47 2.10 2.57 10.04
C TRP A 47 3.62 2.55 9.79
N PHE A 48 4.33 1.56 10.33
CA PHE A 48 5.78 1.43 10.31
C PHE A 48 6.55 2.58 10.99
N PRO A 49 6.24 2.96 12.23
CA PRO A 49 6.93 4.06 12.90
C PRO A 49 8.44 3.80 12.98
N GLY A 50 9.24 4.87 12.92
CA GLY A 50 10.71 4.79 12.94
C GLY A 50 11.36 4.28 11.65
N SER A 51 10.59 3.75 10.70
CA SER A 51 11.13 3.20 9.44
C SER A 51 11.51 4.31 8.47
N MET A 52 12.63 4.10 7.75
CA MET A 52 13.03 4.96 6.64
C MET A 52 12.31 4.58 5.36
N ILE A 53 12.13 5.53 4.46
CA ILE A 53 11.48 5.31 3.16
C ILE A 53 12.44 5.59 2.00
N PRO A 54 12.43 4.74 0.95
CA PRO A 54 13.25 4.95 -0.23
C PRO A 54 12.79 6.21 -0.99
N ASP A 55 13.74 6.97 -1.50
CA ASP A 55 13.46 8.13 -2.35
C ASP A 55 13.39 7.71 -3.83
N PHE A 56 12.20 7.55 -4.36
CA PHE A 56 12.00 7.15 -5.76
C PHE A 56 12.22 8.26 -6.77
N THR A 57 12.56 9.48 -6.37
CA THR A 57 13.08 10.51 -7.27
C THR A 57 14.56 10.28 -7.59
N ASN A 58 15.26 9.50 -6.75
CA ASN A 58 16.65 9.11 -6.96
C ASN A 58 16.72 7.87 -7.88
N PRO A 59 17.34 7.98 -9.08
CA PRO A 59 17.51 6.83 -9.99
C PRO A 59 18.27 5.66 -9.37
N GLU A 60 19.24 5.95 -8.50
CA GLU A 60 20.02 4.92 -7.82
C GLU A 60 19.17 4.15 -6.81
N THR A 61 18.28 4.83 -6.10
CA THR A 61 17.29 4.18 -5.22
C THR A 61 16.40 3.23 -6.02
N ARG A 62 15.87 3.67 -7.17
CA ARG A 62 15.07 2.81 -8.06
C ARG A 62 15.85 1.57 -8.47
N ARG A 63 17.09 1.75 -8.92
CA ARG A 63 17.94 0.63 -9.35
C ARG A 63 18.18 -0.38 -8.23
N VAL A 64 18.54 0.07 -7.03
CA VAL A 64 18.83 -0.80 -5.89
C VAL A 64 17.58 -1.48 -5.37
N TRP A 65 16.52 -0.70 -5.15
CA TRP A 65 15.27 -1.18 -4.60
C TRP A 65 14.61 -2.24 -5.51
N LEU A 66 14.50 -1.96 -6.79
CA LEU A 66 13.89 -2.88 -7.75
C LEU A 66 14.81 -4.06 -8.09
N GLY A 67 16.12 -3.84 -8.08
CA GLY A 67 17.09 -4.92 -8.26
C GLY A 67 16.93 -6.05 -7.24
N LYS A 68 16.58 -5.72 -5.99
CA LYS A 68 16.30 -6.68 -4.92
C LYS A 68 14.97 -7.44 -5.11
N ARG A 69 14.15 -7.09 -6.09
CA ARG A 69 12.84 -7.71 -6.37
C ARG A 69 12.81 -8.47 -7.69
N ARG A 70 13.85 -8.29 -8.51
CA ARG A 70 13.94 -8.92 -9.83
C ARG A 70 13.82 -10.44 -9.76
N TYR A 71 14.42 -11.07 -8.75
CA TYR A 71 14.33 -12.52 -8.57
C TYR A 71 12.88 -13.03 -8.46
N LEU A 72 11.97 -12.23 -7.93
CA LEU A 72 10.55 -12.60 -7.84
C LEU A 72 9.94 -12.72 -9.24
N LEU A 73 10.24 -11.77 -10.13
CA LEU A 73 9.81 -11.83 -11.53
C LEU A 73 10.45 -13.01 -12.25
N GLU A 74 11.73 -13.30 -11.99
CA GLU A 74 12.45 -14.46 -12.52
C GLU A 74 11.87 -15.79 -12.00
N MET A 75 11.28 -15.80 -10.81
CA MET A 75 10.54 -16.95 -10.28
C MET A 75 9.15 -17.12 -10.92
N GLY A 76 8.69 -16.16 -11.74
CA GLY A 76 7.45 -16.25 -12.49
C GLY A 76 6.22 -15.61 -11.82
N ILE A 77 6.40 -14.65 -10.91
CA ILE A 77 5.25 -13.86 -10.44
C ILE A 77 4.77 -12.90 -11.55
N ASP A 78 3.47 -12.69 -11.62
CA ASP A 78 2.83 -11.89 -12.67
C ASP A 78 2.63 -10.42 -12.30
N GLY A 79 3.24 -9.96 -11.21
CA GLY A 79 3.15 -8.55 -10.83
C GLY A 79 3.32 -8.29 -9.35
N PHE A 80 2.99 -7.06 -8.94
CA PHE A 80 3.13 -6.62 -7.55
C PHE A 80 1.86 -5.94 -7.04
N LYS A 81 1.51 -6.21 -5.79
CA LYS A 81 0.63 -5.35 -5.01
C LYS A 81 1.51 -4.36 -4.23
N THR A 82 1.39 -3.07 -4.56
CA THR A 82 2.13 -1.97 -3.93
C THR A 82 1.26 -1.32 -2.87
N ASP A 83 1.51 -1.69 -1.63
CA ASP A 83 0.79 -1.21 -0.47
C ASP A 83 1.49 -0.02 0.18
N GLY A 84 0.74 0.88 0.80
CA GLY A 84 1.27 2.13 1.33
C GLY A 84 1.52 3.17 0.24
N GLY A 85 2.50 4.04 0.48
CA GLY A 85 2.84 5.16 -0.41
C GLY A 85 2.43 6.51 0.16
N GLU A 86 1.76 6.57 1.30
CA GLU A 86 1.33 7.78 2.02
C GLU A 86 2.23 8.08 3.22
N PHE A 87 3.53 7.85 3.13
CA PHE A 87 4.46 7.88 4.27
C PHE A 87 5.17 9.21 4.51
N ILE A 88 4.85 10.26 3.77
CA ILE A 88 5.44 11.58 3.97
C ILE A 88 4.50 12.46 4.79
N TYR A 89 4.85 12.67 6.05
CA TYR A 89 4.03 13.42 7.02
C TYR A 89 4.60 14.82 7.35
N SER A 90 5.75 15.20 6.76
CA SER A 90 6.36 16.50 6.98
C SER A 90 6.51 17.28 5.65
N ASP A 91 6.25 18.57 5.71
CA ASP A 91 6.47 19.48 4.59
C ASP A 91 7.97 19.81 4.39
N ASP A 92 8.80 19.58 5.43
CA ASP A 92 10.20 19.99 5.47
C ASP A 92 11.19 18.91 4.99
N VAL A 93 10.72 17.72 4.64
CA VAL A 93 11.60 16.69 4.06
C VAL A 93 12.16 17.14 2.71
N ARG A 94 13.25 16.51 2.31
CA ARG A 94 13.95 16.78 1.04
C ARG A 94 14.04 15.50 0.23
N PHE A 95 13.72 15.62 -1.04
CA PHE A 95 13.90 14.59 -2.03
C PHE A 95 15.17 14.82 -2.83
N PHE A 96 15.69 13.78 -3.46
CA PHE A 96 16.90 13.84 -4.29
C PHE A 96 16.77 14.82 -5.46
N ASP A 97 15.59 14.97 -6.03
CA ASP A 97 15.30 15.91 -7.12
C ASP A 97 15.23 17.39 -6.67
N GLY A 98 15.46 17.65 -5.38
CA GLY A 98 15.45 18.99 -4.78
C GLY A 98 14.07 19.44 -4.31
N SER A 99 13.00 18.68 -4.56
CA SER A 99 11.66 19.01 -4.07
C SER A 99 11.55 18.81 -2.55
N THR A 100 10.60 19.55 -1.96
CA THR A 100 10.27 19.48 -0.53
C THR A 100 9.11 18.51 -0.27
N GLY A 101 8.87 18.16 1.01
CA GLY A 101 7.70 17.37 1.39
C GLY A 101 6.39 18.05 0.98
N ARG A 102 6.33 19.38 1.03
CA ARG A 102 5.16 20.14 0.58
C ARG A 102 4.79 19.87 -0.89
N GLU A 103 5.80 19.67 -1.74
CA GLU A 103 5.63 19.39 -3.17
C GLU A 103 5.53 17.89 -3.45
N GLY A 104 6.25 17.08 -2.67
CA GLY A 104 6.48 15.66 -2.93
C GLY A 104 5.60 14.69 -2.18
N LYS A 105 4.95 15.06 -1.07
CA LYS A 105 4.23 14.09 -0.21
C LYS A 105 3.14 13.30 -0.93
N ASN A 106 2.32 13.96 -1.73
CA ASN A 106 1.28 13.28 -2.50
C ASN A 106 1.86 12.62 -3.76
N ARG A 107 2.88 13.25 -4.37
CA ARG A 107 3.57 12.71 -5.55
C ARG A 107 4.29 11.40 -5.24
N TYR A 108 4.73 11.18 -4.01
CA TYR A 108 5.45 9.99 -3.58
C TYR A 108 4.72 8.69 -3.95
N ALA A 109 3.39 8.65 -3.78
CA ALA A 109 2.58 7.51 -4.17
C ALA A 109 2.71 7.16 -5.66
N ARG A 110 2.69 8.18 -6.52
CA ARG A 110 2.90 8.02 -7.96
C ARG A 110 4.32 7.57 -8.28
N ASP A 111 5.33 8.22 -7.71
CA ASP A 111 6.74 7.92 -7.98
C ASP A 111 7.09 6.48 -7.56
N TYR A 112 6.47 6.00 -6.47
CA TYR A 112 6.53 4.61 -6.03
C TYR A 112 5.89 3.65 -7.02
N ALA A 113 4.66 3.91 -7.46
CA ALA A 113 3.97 3.06 -8.43
C ALA A 113 4.72 3.05 -9.78
N GLU A 114 5.16 4.21 -10.29
CA GLU A 114 5.93 4.30 -11.54
C GLU A 114 7.27 3.56 -11.45
N ALA A 115 7.92 3.55 -10.28
CA ALA A 115 9.13 2.78 -10.07
C ALA A 115 8.87 1.27 -10.28
N TYR A 116 7.84 0.73 -9.66
CA TYR A 116 7.49 -0.69 -9.85
C TYR A 116 7.02 -1.00 -11.26
N ALA A 117 6.20 -0.13 -11.86
CA ALA A 117 5.76 -0.30 -13.24
C ALA A 117 6.93 -0.38 -14.24
N SER A 118 8.03 0.32 -13.96
CA SER A 118 9.20 0.36 -14.85
C SER A 118 9.92 -0.98 -15.04
N VAL A 119 9.66 -1.97 -14.20
CA VAL A 119 10.27 -3.31 -14.28
C VAL A 119 9.28 -4.40 -14.68
N LEU A 120 8.02 -4.05 -14.91
CA LEU A 120 6.97 -4.96 -15.34
C LEU A 120 6.84 -4.97 -16.86
N GLY A 121 6.58 -6.17 -17.38
CA GLY A 121 6.21 -6.37 -18.78
C GLY A 121 4.72 -6.08 -19.04
N PRO A 122 4.28 -6.10 -20.31
CA PRO A 122 2.91 -5.77 -20.69
C PRO A 122 1.86 -6.75 -20.17
N GLU A 123 2.25 -7.97 -19.84
CA GLU A 123 1.37 -9.02 -19.32
C GLU A 123 1.38 -9.09 -17.79
N GLN A 124 2.11 -8.16 -17.13
CA GLN A 124 2.24 -8.13 -15.67
C GLN A 124 1.45 -7.00 -15.06
N ALA A 125 0.91 -7.21 -13.87
CA ALA A 125 0.03 -6.27 -13.20
C ALA A 125 0.73 -5.50 -12.07
N LEU A 126 0.39 -4.22 -11.95
CA LEU A 126 0.68 -3.42 -10.77
C LEU A 126 -0.63 -3.01 -10.10
N PHE A 127 -0.81 -3.42 -8.86
CA PHE A 127 -2.00 -3.16 -8.06
C PHE A 127 -1.64 -2.27 -6.87
N SER A 128 -2.04 -1.00 -6.90
CA SER A 128 -1.59 0.02 -5.96
C SER A 128 -2.72 0.52 -5.05
N ARG A 129 -2.40 0.84 -3.79
CA ARG A 129 -3.35 1.47 -2.86
C ARG A 129 -3.41 2.98 -3.07
N ALA A 130 -2.27 3.63 -2.98
CA ALA A 130 -2.19 5.08 -3.06
C ALA A 130 -2.00 5.55 -4.50
N GLY A 131 -2.53 6.74 -4.78
CA GLY A 131 -2.40 7.39 -6.07
C GLY A 131 -2.46 8.90 -5.99
N PHE A 132 -1.96 9.58 -7.02
CA PHE A 132 -1.99 11.02 -7.16
C PHE A 132 -2.09 11.42 -8.64
N ALA A 133 -2.03 12.72 -8.94
CA ALA A 133 -2.05 13.23 -10.31
C ALA A 133 -1.01 12.51 -11.19
N GLY A 134 -1.47 11.94 -12.31
CA GLY A 134 -0.66 11.10 -13.19
C GLY A 134 -0.87 9.59 -12.99
N GLN A 135 -1.58 9.15 -11.94
CA GLN A 135 -1.79 7.75 -11.61
C GLN A 135 -2.56 6.95 -12.69
N HIS A 136 -3.23 7.62 -13.61
CA HIS A 136 -3.85 6.98 -14.78
C HIS A 136 -2.86 6.18 -15.65
N ARG A 137 -1.56 6.37 -15.47
CA ARG A 137 -0.51 5.56 -16.14
C ARG A 137 -0.33 4.18 -15.51
N THR A 138 -0.71 4.04 -14.25
CA THR A 138 -0.72 2.77 -13.51
C THR A 138 -2.10 2.61 -12.84
N PRO A 139 -3.16 2.40 -13.62
CA PRO A 139 -4.53 2.72 -13.22
C PRO A 139 -5.24 1.62 -12.42
N LEU A 140 -4.56 0.58 -11.98
CA LEU A 140 -5.14 -0.51 -11.23
C LEU A 140 -4.98 -0.25 -9.72
N LEU A 141 -6.06 0.17 -9.06
CA LEU A 141 -6.07 0.58 -7.65
C LEU A 141 -7.18 -0.13 -6.86
N TRP A 142 -7.01 -0.15 -5.53
CA TRP A 142 -8.10 -0.54 -4.61
C TRP A 142 -8.34 0.54 -3.55
N ALA A 143 -9.48 0.41 -2.88
CA ALA A 143 -9.97 1.42 -1.94
C ALA A 143 -9.21 1.51 -0.61
N GLY A 144 -8.25 0.60 -0.32
CA GLY A 144 -7.57 0.52 0.97
C GLY A 144 -8.36 -0.29 1.99
N ASP A 145 -8.20 0.01 3.26
CA ASP A 145 -8.59 -0.81 4.41
C ASP A 145 -9.94 -0.36 5.00
N GLN A 146 -11.06 -0.61 4.31
CA GLN A 146 -12.40 -0.27 4.79
C GLN A 146 -12.80 -1.14 5.98
N GLN A 147 -13.56 -0.58 6.90
CA GLN A 147 -14.28 -1.35 7.88
C GLN A 147 -15.52 -2.02 7.26
N SER A 148 -15.95 -3.14 7.85
CA SER A 148 -17.10 -3.92 7.40
C SER A 148 -18.42 -3.33 7.86
N VAL A 149 -18.69 -2.10 7.40
CA VAL A 149 -19.94 -1.37 7.68
C VAL A 149 -20.49 -0.71 6.41
N ASN A 150 -21.81 -0.52 6.37
CA ASN A 150 -22.48 0.02 5.18
C ASN A 150 -22.01 1.43 4.78
N SER A 151 -21.60 2.26 5.74
CA SER A 151 -21.05 3.59 5.44
C SER A 151 -19.75 3.52 4.66
N GLU A 152 -18.84 2.63 5.06
CA GLU A 152 -17.56 2.42 4.40
C GLU A 152 -17.74 1.78 3.00
N PHE A 153 -18.68 0.84 2.88
CA PHE A 153 -19.04 0.28 1.58
C PHE A 153 -19.56 1.36 0.61
N ARG A 154 -20.41 2.29 1.11
CA ARG A 154 -20.85 3.44 0.32
C ARG A 154 -19.69 4.36 -0.07
N SER A 155 -18.77 4.60 0.86
CA SER A 155 -17.57 5.43 0.61
C SER A 155 -16.68 4.80 -0.47
N ALA A 156 -16.45 3.48 -0.42
CA ALA A 156 -15.68 2.74 -1.43
C ALA A 156 -16.32 2.86 -2.82
N LEU A 157 -17.64 2.71 -2.93
CA LEU A 157 -18.36 2.90 -4.19
C LEU A 157 -18.20 4.34 -4.73
N THR A 158 -18.39 5.33 -3.85
CA THR A 158 -18.26 6.75 -4.25
C THR A 158 -16.84 7.07 -4.69
N ALA A 159 -15.84 6.55 -3.98
CA ALA A 159 -14.44 6.72 -4.32
C ALA A 159 -14.11 6.07 -5.69
N GLY A 160 -14.61 4.87 -5.95
CA GLY A 160 -14.43 4.18 -7.23
C GLY A 160 -15.03 4.96 -8.41
N LEU A 161 -16.26 5.49 -8.25
CA LEU A 161 -16.88 6.32 -9.27
C LEU A 161 -16.10 7.62 -9.51
N SER A 162 -15.61 8.25 -8.45
CA SER A 162 -14.79 9.45 -8.53
C SER A 162 -13.45 9.18 -9.21
N ALA A 163 -12.81 8.07 -8.87
CA ALA A 163 -11.57 7.61 -9.49
C ALA A 163 -11.76 7.37 -11.00
N ALA A 164 -12.84 6.71 -11.38
CA ALA A 164 -13.18 6.47 -12.79
C ALA A 164 -13.31 7.79 -13.58
N CYS A 165 -13.97 8.80 -13.01
CA CYS A 165 -14.06 10.14 -13.59
C CYS A 165 -12.70 10.85 -13.70
N SER A 166 -11.70 10.40 -12.93
CA SER A 166 -10.32 10.92 -12.92
C SER A 166 -9.35 10.11 -13.78
N GLY A 167 -9.86 9.16 -14.58
CA GLY A 167 -9.06 8.32 -15.48
C GLY A 167 -8.44 7.08 -14.82
N ILE A 168 -8.86 6.71 -13.62
CA ILE A 168 -8.50 5.45 -12.97
C ILE A 168 -9.51 4.39 -13.44
N ALA A 169 -9.13 3.65 -14.47
CA ALA A 169 -10.04 2.74 -15.17
C ALA A 169 -10.27 1.41 -14.43
N PHE A 170 -9.32 0.99 -13.58
CA PHE A 170 -9.37 -0.31 -12.91
C PHE A 170 -9.41 -0.10 -11.40
N TRP A 171 -10.58 -0.33 -10.83
CA TRP A 171 -10.84 -0.15 -9.41
C TRP A 171 -11.31 -1.44 -8.77
N GLY A 172 -10.83 -1.68 -7.56
CA GLY A 172 -11.29 -2.75 -6.69
C GLY A 172 -11.48 -2.27 -5.26
N PHE A 173 -11.99 -3.13 -4.43
CA PHE A 173 -12.11 -2.91 -2.99
C PHE A 173 -12.15 -4.28 -2.29
N ASP A 174 -11.86 -4.28 -1.01
CA ASP A 174 -11.92 -5.50 -0.21
C ASP A 174 -13.41 -5.85 0.03
N ILE A 175 -13.86 -6.96 -0.55
CA ILE A 175 -15.27 -7.35 -0.50
C ILE A 175 -15.70 -7.53 0.95
N ALA A 176 -16.76 -6.83 1.32
CA ALA A 176 -17.34 -6.77 2.65
C ALA A 176 -16.46 -6.11 3.73
N GLY A 177 -15.35 -5.49 3.35
CA GLY A 177 -14.45 -4.76 4.21
C GLY A 177 -13.20 -5.54 4.62
N PHE A 178 -12.14 -4.81 4.92
CA PHE A 178 -10.84 -5.31 5.33
C PHE A 178 -10.78 -5.58 6.84
N ALA A 179 -11.31 -4.66 7.65
CA ALA A 179 -11.18 -4.64 9.10
C ALA A 179 -12.49 -4.27 9.81
N GLY A 180 -12.44 -4.07 11.12
CA GLY A 180 -13.59 -3.74 11.94
C GLY A 180 -14.48 -4.95 12.28
N PRO A 181 -15.79 -4.77 12.53
CA PRO A 181 -16.67 -5.87 12.87
C PRO A 181 -16.83 -6.87 11.73
N LEU A 182 -17.25 -8.10 12.05
CA LEU A 182 -17.61 -9.06 11.00
C LEU A 182 -18.75 -8.47 10.15
N PRO A 183 -18.69 -8.61 8.81
CA PRO A 183 -19.73 -8.10 7.95
C PRO A 183 -21.04 -8.85 8.17
N THR A 184 -22.17 -8.14 8.08
CA THR A 184 -23.47 -8.79 8.02
C THR A 184 -23.62 -9.55 6.70
N PRO A 185 -24.42 -10.62 6.64
CA PRO A 185 -24.72 -11.32 5.40
C PRO A 185 -25.27 -10.40 4.29
N ASP A 186 -26.07 -9.41 4.65
CA ASP A 186 -26.59 -8.43 3.68
C ASP A 186 -25.49 -7.55 3.09
N LEU A 187 -24.59 -7.01 3.93
CA LEU A 187 -23.43 -6.23 3.48
C LEU A 187 -22.53 -7.07 2.56
N TYR A 188 -22.25 -8.32 2.97
CA TYR A 188 -21.41 -9.22 2.19
C TYR A 188 -21.98 -9.47 0.81
N ARG A 189 -23.28 -9.79 0.74
CA ARG A 189 -24.01 -10.02 -0.52
C ARG A 189 -23.98 -8.80 -1.43
N ARG A 190 -24.27 -7.59 -0.91
CA ARG A 190 -24.23 -6.34 -1.67
C ARG A 190 -22.84 -6.00 -2.17
N ALA A 191 -21.83 -6.18 -1.34
CA ALA A 191 -20.45 -5.94 -1.71
C ALA A 191 -19.99 -6.92 -2.82
N THR A 192 -20.36 -8.20 -2.71
CA THR A 192 -20.08 -9.18 -3.76
C THR A 192 -20.79 -8.84 -5.07
N GLN A 193 -22.07 -8.42 -5.01
CA GLN A 193 -22.80 -7.98 -6.20
C GLN A 193 -22.12 -6.80 -6.91
N LEU A 194 -21.65 -5.80 -6.15
CA LEU A 194 -20.90 -4.68 -6.73
C LEU A 194 -19.58 -5.16 -7.33
N ALA A 195 -18.87 -6.04 -6.63
CA ALA A 195 -17.56 -6.53 -7.07
C ALA A 195 -17.63 -7.30 -8.40
N CYS A 196 -18.77 -7.92 -8.73
CA CYS A 196 -18.99 -8.54 -10.05
C CYS A 196 -18.91 -7.54 -11.22
N PHE A 197 -19.07 -6.25 -10.97
CA PHE A 197 -18.97 -5.18 -11.96
C PHE A 197 -17.63 -4.42 -11.86
N CYS A 198 -16.77 -4.78 -10.93
CA CYS A 198 -15.44 -4.18 -10.79
C CYS A 198 -14.41 -4.96 -11.61
N PRO A 199 -13.43 -4.28 -12.23
CA PRO A 199 -12.34 -4.94 -12.94
C PRO A 199 -11.49 -5.85 -12.05
N VAL A 200 -11.45 -5.58 -10.73
CA VAL A 200 -10.78 -6.41 -9.74
C VAL A 200 -11.79 -6.86 -8.70
N MET A 201 -11.90 -8.17 -8.55
CA MET A 201 -12.73 -8.81 -7.54
C MET A 201 -11.81 -9.53 -6.55
N GLN A 202 -11.77 -9.07 -5.30
CA GLN A 202 -10.89 -9.64 -4.28
C GLN A 202 -11.58 -9.79 -2.94
N TRP A 203 -11.29 -10.87 -2.24
CA TRP A 203 -11.49 -11.03 -0.81
C TRP A 203 -10.14 -10.84 -0.12
N HIS A 204 -10.02 -9.78 0.61
CA HIS A 204 -8.83 -9.46 1.37
C HIS A 204 -9.24 -8.92 2.73
N SER A 205 -8.61 -9.41 3.77
CA SER A 205 -8.88 -8.95 5.13
C SER A 205 -7.62 -9.01 5.96
N GLU A 206 -7.59 -8.24 7.02
CA GLU A 206 -6.53 -8.30 7.99
C GLU A 206 -6.48 -9.70 8.63
N PRO A 207 -5.31 -10.33 8.75
CA PRO A 207 -5.19 -11.61 9.42
C PRO A 207 -5.49 -11.48 10.92
N ASP A 208 -6.01 -12.53 11.53
CA ASP A 208 -6.25 -12.59 12.96
C ASP A 208 -4.96 -12.28 13.73
N GLY A 209 -5.02 -11.34 14.68
CA GLY A 209 -3.85 -10.83 15.38
C GLY A 209 -2.95 -9.93 14.54
N GLY A 210 -3.42 -9.42 13.40
CA GLY A 210 -2.67 -8.55 12.50
C GLY A 210 -2.20 -7.25 13.14
N GLN A 211 -1.25 -6.62 12.47
CA GLN A 211 -0.53 -5.43 12.96
C GLN A 211 -1.42 -4.20 13.20
N PHE A 212 -2.64 -4.19 12.70
CA PHE A 212 -3.59 -3.08 12.85
C PHE A 212 -4.58 -3.26 14.00
N ARG A 213 -4.52 -4.37 14.73
CA ARG A 213 -5.45 -4.66 15.83
C ARG A 213 -5.57 -3.52 16.84
N GLU A 214 -4.45 -2.87 17.15
CA GLU A 214 -4.41 -1.74 18.08
C GLU A 214 -4.97 -0.44 17.48
N LEU A 215 -4.83 -0.27 16.17
CA LEU A 215 -5.28 0.94 15.44
C LEU A 215 -6.74 0.85 15.01
N MET A 216 -7.29 -0.36 14.92
CA MET A 216 -8.66 -0.63 14.50
C MET A 216 -9.40 -1.45 15.56
N PRO A 217 -9.93 -0.81 16.62
CA PRO A 217 -10.72 -1.50 17.63
C PRO A 217 -11.89 -2.27 17.01
N GLY A 218 -12.04 -3.53 17.38
CA GLY A 218 -13.07 -4.42 16.85
C GLY A 218 -12.65 -5.24 15.63
N ALA A 219 -11.39 -5.19 15.21
CA ALA A 219 -10.83 -6.08 14.19
C ALA A 219 -10.55 -7.47 14.77
N GLU A 220 -11.60 -8.18 15.17
CA GLU A 220 -11.54 -9.54 15.67
C GLU A 220 -11.98 -10.53 14.58
N GLY A 221 -11.32 -11.68 14.50
CA GLY A 221 -11.76 -12.81 13.68
C GLY A 221 -11.73 -12.55 12.16
N ASN A 222 -10.69 -11.94 11.65
CA ASN A 222 -10.59 -11.62 10.22
C ASN A 222 -10.64 -12.83 9.29
N ASN A 223 -10.13 -13.98 9.74
CA ASN A 223 -10.26 -15.23 8.98
C ASN A 223 -11.71 -15.70 8.84
N GLU A 224 -12.61 -15.25 9.69
CA GLU A 224 -14.05 -15.55 9.62
C GLU A 224 -14.76 -14.79 8.49
N ARG A 225 -14.10 -13.83 7.85
CA ARG A 225 -14.63 -13.07 6.69
C ARG A 225 -14.59 -13.86 5.38
N SER A 226 -14.07 -15.07 5.39
CA SER A 226 -14.02 -15.92 4.21
C SER A 226 -15.43 -16.21 3.68
N PRO A 227 -15.64 -16.26 2.36
CA PRO A 227 -16.96 -16.50 1.75
C PRO A 227 -17.67 -17.74 2.28
N TRP A 228 -16.92 -18.80 2.56
CA TRP A 228 -17.46 -20.06 3.05
C TRP A 228 -17.89 -20.05 4.53
N ASN A 229 -17.52 -19.01 5.28
CA ASN A 229 -17.92 -18.83 6.68
C ASN A 229 -19.21 -18.00 6.81
N MET A 230 -19.69 -17.42 5.72
CA MET A 230 -20.94 -16.68 5.69
C MET A 230 -22.13 -17.64 5.51
N GLU A 231 -23.31 -17.21 5.90
CA GLU A 231 -24.53 -18.03 5.76
C GLU A 231 -24.81 -18.41 4.31
N ARG A 232 -25.39 -19.61 4.09
CA ARG A 232 -25.74 -20.15 2.76
C ARG A 232 -26.76 -19.32 1.94
N ALA A 233 -27.04 -18.12 2.34
CA ALA A 233 -27.97 -17.23 1.65
C ALA A 233 -27.36 -16.48 0.44
N TYR A 234 -26.21 -16.95 -0.03
CA TYR A 234 -25.49 -16.36 -1.18
C TYR A 234 -25.78 -17.11 -2.46
#